data_9512e8c49cf7f5b5057ffbffec39ae02
#
_entry.id   9512e8c49cf7f5b5057ffbffec39ae02
#
_cell.length_a   1.000
_cell.length_b   1.000
_cell.length_c   1.000
_cell.angle_alpha   90.00
_cell.angle_beta   90.00
_cell.angle_gamma   90.00
#
_symmetry.space_group_name_H-M   'P 1'
#
loop_
_entity.id
_entity.type
_entity.pdbx_description
1 polymer ?
#
loop_
_entity_poly.entity_id
_entity_poly.type
_entity_poly.pdbx_seq_one_letter_code
_entity_poly.pdbx_strand_id
1 'polypeptide(L)'
;MATPLIDDDELDDLEREFVARVRGRVLEIGAGDGENFGAFDPDVEWQGLEPDATRRAELATRAKEWRHAAVPLDAKAESIPLPDHSVDAVVGTYVLCSVTDQAAALAEVRRVLVPGGRVVFVDHVQAPPRTLKRFVQAVATPIAKRVCHGCHWDRDTEQALVEAGFTGVDVRRLRVRSMPFGPVPMLLFDGRAPGA
;
A
#
# COMPACT_ATOMS: atom_id res chain seq x y z
N MET A 1 -0.13 24.55 5.33
CA MET A 1 -1.30 24.13 6.14
C MET A 1 -0.85 23.06 7.12
N ALA A 2 -1.44 22.97 8.31
CA ALA A 2 -1.11 21.91 9.27
C ALA A 2 -1.65 20.56 8.75
N THR A 3 -0.84 19.49 8.91
CA THR A 3 -1.26 18.13 8.55
C THR A 3 -2.44 17.71 9.44
N PRO A 4 -3.59 17.28 8.87
CA PRO A 4 -4.77 16.88 9.65
C PRO A 4 -4.45 15.77 10.65
N LEU A 5 -5.14 15.80 11.79
CA LEU A 5 -5.10 14.74 12.80
C LEU A 5 -6.48 14.08 12.82
N ILE A 6 -6.52 12.81 12.50
CA ILE A 6 -7.72 11.99 12.42
C ILE A 6 -7.64 10.80 13.40
N ASP A 7 -8.73 10.11 13.61
CA ASP A 7 -8.76 8.82 14.34
C ASP A 7 -8.72 7.61 13.38
N ASP A 8 -8.78 6.41 13.96
CA ASP A 8 -8.67 5.17 13.19
C ASP A 8 -9.92 4.93 12.32
N ASP A 9 -11.13 5.28 12.80
CA ASP A 9 -12.38 5.12 12.04
C ASP A 9 -12.38 6.03 10.80
N GLU A 10 -11.94 7.29 10.95
CA GLU A 10 -11.79 8.23 9.84
C GLU A 10 -10.73 7.75 8.83
N LEU A 11 -9.65 7.09 9.31
CA LEU A 11 -8.64 6.50 8.41
C LEU A 11 -9.23 5.34 7.61
N ASP A 12 -9.94 4.42 8.27
CA ASP A 12 -10.58 3.28 7.62
C ASP A 12 -11.56 3.71 6.52
N ASP A 13 -12.34 4.77 6.76
CA ASP A 13 -13.26 5.32 5.77
C ASP A 13 -12.50 5.91 4.56
N LEU A 14 -11.39 6.61 4.80
CA LEU A 14 -10.54 7.15 3.73
C LEU A 14 -9.83 6.03 2.93
N GLU A 15 -9.35 4.98 3.59
CA GLU A 15 -8.76 3.82 2.93
C GLU A 15 -9.76 3.17 1.98
N ARG A 16 -10.98 2.89 2.47
CA ARG A 16 -12.08 2.37 1.64
C ARG A 16 -12.40 3.29 0.47
N GLU A 17 -12.47 4.61 0.70
CA GLU A 17 -12.69 5.60 -0.37
C GLU A 17 -11.62 5.49 -1.46
N PHE A 18 -10.34 5.37 -1.07
CA PHE A 18 -9.22 5.30 -2.02
C PHE A 18 -9.19 3.97 -2.76
N VAL A 19 -9.35 2.85 -2.06
CA VAL A 19 -9.42 1.51 -2.66
C VAL A 19 -10.62 1.39 -3.61
N ALA A 20 -11.78 1.95 -3.26
CA ALA A 20 -12.97 1.94 -4.10
C ALA A 20 -12.82 2.68 -5.45
N ARG A 21 -11.69 3.36 -5.69
CA ARG A 21 -11.45 4.10 -6.95
C ARG A 21 -10.85 3.25 -8.07
N VAL A 22 -10.34 2.05 -7.76
CA VAL A 22 -9.72 1.18 -8.77
C VAL A 22 -10.77 0.41 -9.57
N ARG A 23 -10.45 0.05 -10.80
CA ARG A 23 -11.32 -0.65 -11.74
C ARG A 23 -10.51 -1.59 -12.62
N GLY A 24 -11.22 -2.54 -13.26
CA GLY A 24 -10.62 -3.47 -14.21
C GLY A 24 -9.80 -4.57 -13.52
N ARG A 25 -8.69 -4.94 -14.11
CA ARG A 25 -7.75 -5.94 -13.57
C ARG A 25 -6.90 -5.28 -12.48
N VAL A 26 -7.13 -5.66 -11.24
CA VAL A 26 -6.49 -5.06 -10.07
C VAL A 26 -5.55 -6.05 -9.41
N LEU A 27 -4.29 -5.67 -9.27
CA LEU A 27 -3.33 -6.37 -8.43
C LEU A 27 -3.29 -5.71 -7.05
N GLU A 28 -3.53 -6.47 -6.01
CA GLU A 28 -3.29 -6.07 -4.64
C GLU A 28 -1.99 -6.69 -4.14
N ILE A 29 -0.98 -5.87 -3.88
CA ILE A 29 0.30 -6.32 -3.32
C ILE A 29 0.24 -6.32 -1.80
N GLY A 30 0.78 -7.37 -1.16
CA GLY A 30 0.73 -7.54 0.29
C GLY A 30 -0.71 -7.61 0.81
N ALA A 31 -1.57 -8.34 0.12
CA ALA A 31 -3.01 -8.39 0.37
C ALA A 31 -3.40 -8.92 1.76
N GLY A 32 -2.44 -9.43 2.51
CA GLY A 32 -2.64 -9.88 3.87
C GLY A 32 -3.66 -11.02 3.96
N ASP A 33 -4.68 -10.80 4.75
CA ASP A 33 -5.83 -11.69 4.87
C ASP A 33 -7.10 -11.16 4.17
N GLY A 34 -6.97 -10.08 3.34
CA GLY A 34 -8.05 -9.56 2.49
C GLY A 34 -8.93 -8.51 3.17
N GLU A 35 -8.36 -7.63 3.94
CA GLU A 35 -9.10 -6.54 4.62
C GLU A 35 -9.77 -5.58 3.63
N ASN A 36 -9.19 -5.43 2.43
CA ASN A 36 -9.70 -4.52 1.40
C ASN A 36 -10.89 -5.05 0.57
N PHE A 37 -11.27 -6.33 0.70
CA PHE A 37 -12.33 -6.91 -0.14
C PHE A 37 -13.65 -6.13 -0.11
N GLY A 38 -14.03 -5.62 1.06
CA GLY A 38 -15.25 -4.82 1.20
C GLY A 38 -15.22 -3.43 0.55
N ALA A 39 -14.05 -2.99 0.10
CA ALA A 39 -13.85 -1.69 -0.55
C ALA A 39 -13.80 -1.77 -2.07
N PHE A 40 -13.48 -2.95 -2.64
CA PHE A 40 -13.43 -3.11 -4.10
C PHE A 40 -14.83 -3.05 -4.72
N ASP A 41 -14.89 -2.46 -5.90
CA ASP A 41 -16.08 -2.57 -6.76
C ASP A 41 -16.32 -4.04 -7.13
N PRO A 42 -17.58 -4.53 -7.13
CA PRO A 42 -17.91 -5.92 -7.47
C PRO A 42 -17.42 -6.39 -8.85
N ASP A 43 -17.21 -5.46 -9.79
CA ASP A 43 -16.73 -5.76 -11.15
C ASP A 43 -15.19 -5.80 -11.27
N VAL A 44 -14.46 -5.67 -10.17
CA VAL A 44 -13.00 -5.75 -10.17
C VAL A 44 -12.54 -7.19 -10.39
N GLU A 45 -11.68 -7.38 -11.39
CA GLU A 45 -10.93 -8.63 -11.58
C GLU A 45 -9.70 -8.62 -10.66
N TRP A 46 -9.91 -9.08 -9.43
CA TRP A 46 -8.89 -9.02 -8.38
C TRP A 46 -7.87 -10.15 -8.47
N GLN A 47 -6.60 -9.81 -8.27
CA GLN A 47 -5.50 -10.73 -8.03
C GLN A 47 -4.72 -10.25 -6.81
N GLY A 48 -4.57 -11.09 -5.78
CA GLY A 48 -3.77 -10.80 -4.59
C GLY A 48 -2.38 -11.40 -4.66
N LEU A 49 -1.42 -10.73 -4.02
CA LEU A 49 -0.05 -11.18 -3.82
C LEU A 49 0.28 -11.09 -2.32
N GLU A 50 0.66 -12.24 -1.71
CA GLU A 50 0.98 -12.33 -0.28
C GLU A 50 2.09 -13.39 -0.05
N PRO A 51 3.28 -12.99 0.41
CA PRO A 51 4.39 -13.92 0.61
C PRO A 51 4.23 -14.81 1.85
N ASP A 52 3.51 -14.36 2.89
CA ASP A 52 3.28 -15.18 4.08
C ASP A 52 2.29 -16.31 3.79
N ALA A 53 2.71 -17.56 4.00
CA ALA A 53 1.90 -18.73 3.67
C ALA A 53 0.62 -18.84 4.50
N THR A 54 0.65 -18.41 5.76
CA THR A 54 -0.51 -18.48 6.66
C THR A 54 -1.55 -17.44 6.24
N ARG A 55 -1.14 -16.18 6.06
CA ARG A 55 -2.01 -15.10 5.60
C ARG A 55 -2.55 -15.40 4.20
N ARG A 56 -1.71 -15.92 3.30
CA ARG A 56 -2.14 -16.30 1.95
C ARG A 56 -3.21 -17.40 1.95
N ALA A 57 -3.15 -18.37 2.87
CA ALA A 57 -4.20 -19.39 2.99
C ALA A 57 -5.53 -18.81 3.49
N GLU A 58 -5.49 -17.88 4.43
CA GLU A 58 -6.67 -17.13 4.90
C GLU A 58 -7.23 -16.25 3.79
N LEU A 59 -6.36 -15.51 3.10
CA LEU A 59 -6.69 -14.70 1.92
C LEU A 59 -7.41 -15.50 0.84
N ALA A 60 -6.91 -16.70 0.51
CA ALA A 60 -7.53 -17.58 -0.48
C ALA A 60 -8.94 -18.06 -0.07
N THR A 61 -9.18 -18.21 1.22
CA THR A 61 -10.50 -18.57 1.76
C THR A 61 -11.45 -17.39 1.65
N ARG A 62 -11.04 -16.22 2.11
CA ARG A 62 -11.85 -14.99 2.05
C ARG A 62 -12.12 -14.53 0.62
N ALA A 63 -11.14 -14.68 -0.30
CA ALA A 63 -11.33 -14.35 -1.72
C ALA A 63 -12.52 -15.11 -2.33
N LYS A 64 -12.70 -16.39 -1.99
CA LYS A 64 -13.85 -17.18 -2.44
C LYS A 64 -15.18 -16.67 -1.88
N GLU A 65 -15.19 -16.25 -0.60
CA GLU A 65 -16.38 -15.67 0.04
C GLU A 65 -16.81 -14.37 -0.66
N TRP A 66 -15.84 -13.57 -1.09
CA TRP A 66 -16.04 -12.35 -1.86
C TRP A 66 -16.17 -12.58 -3.38
N ARG A 67 -16.26 -13.87 -3.81
CA ARG A 67 -16.44 -14.29 -5.21
C ARG A 67 -15.31 -13.91 -6.15
N HIS A 68 -14.10 -13.68 -5.63
CA HIS A 68 -12.92 -13.55 -6.45
C HIS A 68 -12.41 -14.93 -6.89
N ALA A 69 -12.23 -15.11 -8.20
CA ALA A 69 -11.84 -16.40 -8.77
C ALA A 69 -10.32 -16.67 -8.70
N ALA A 70 -9.52 -15.61 -8.54
CA ALA A 70 -8.08 -15.73 -8.57
C ALA A 70 -7.52 -16.38 -7.29
N VAL A 71 -6.51 -17.24 -7.47
CA VAL A 71 -5.72 -17.78 -6.36
C VAL A 71 -4.63 -16.77 -6.02
N PRO A 72 -4.48 -16.37 -4.74
CA PRO A 72 -3.40 -15.46 -4.33
C PRO A 72 -2.01 -15.99 -4.68
N LEU A 73 -1.15 -15.13 -5.19
CA LEU A 73 0.21 -15.45 -5.62
C LEU A 73 1.17 -15.50 -4.44
N ASP A 74 2.03 -16.52 -4.44
CA ASP A 74 3.17 -16.65 -3.53
C ASP A 74 4.36 -15.85 -4.09
N ALA A 75 4.37 -14.55 -3.84
CA ALA A 75 5.44 -13.69 -4.33
C ALA A 75 5.57 -12.43 -3.47
N LYS A 76 6.72 -11.77 -3.60
CA LYS A 76 6.99 -10.47 -2.99
C LYS A 76 6.76 -9.36 -4.03
N ALA A 77 6.48 -8.15 -3.54
CA ALA A 77 6.28 -6.99 -4.40
C ALA A 77 7.52 -6.64 -5.25
N GLU A 78 8.71 -7.05 -4.81
CA GLU A 78 9.98 -6.88 -5.53
C GLU A 78 10.17 -7.85 -6.71
N SER A 79 9.26 -8.84 -6.89
CA SER A 79 9.30 -9.82 -8.00
C SER A 79 7.89 -10.33 -8.27
N ILE A 80 7.13 -9.60 -9.06
CA ILE A 80 5.72 -9.87 -9.35
C ILE A 80 5.63 -10.86 -10.54
N PRO A 81 5.06 -12.08 -10.37
CA PRO A 81 5.00 -13.10 -11.42
C PRO A 81 3.83 -12.85 -12.39
N LEU A 82 3.72 -11.62 -12.88
CA LEU A 82 2.74 -11.21 -13.89
C LEU A 82 3.45 -10.60 -15.10
N PRO A 83 2.87 -10.70 -16.31
CA PRO A 83 3.42 -10.05 -17.50
C PRO A 83 3.46 -8.54 -17.40
N ASP A 84 4.30 -7.92 -18.22
CA ASP A 84 4.30 -6.47 -18.40
C ASP A 84 2.93 -5.99 -18.88
N HIS A 85 2.49 -4.83 -18.40
CA HIS A 85 1.25 -4.18 -18.82
C HIS A 85 0.01 -5.07 -18.71
N SER A 86 -0.05 -5.92 -17.68
CA SER A 86 -1.12 -6.92 -17.52
C SER A 86 -2.24 -6.47 -16.57
N VAL A 87 -2.05 -5.40 -15.80
CA VAL A 87 -3.05 -4.90 -14.84
C VAL A 87 -3.37 -3.43 -15.06
N ASP A 88 -4.61 -3.06 -14.78
CA ASP A 88 -5.12 -1.70 -14.97
C ASP A 88 -4.91 -0.84 -13.71
N ALA A 89 -4.83 -1.49 -12.54
CA ALA A 89 -4.51 -0.82 -11.28
C ALA A 89 -3.71 -1.71 -10.33
N VAL A 90 -2.96 -1.05 -9.43
CA VAL A 90 -2.29 -1.69 -8.29
C VAL A 90 -2.72 -1.01 -7.00
N VAL A 91 -3.04 -1.82 -5.98
CA VAL A 91 -3.37 -1.39 -4.63
C VAL A 91 -2.34 -1.95 -3.66
N GLY A 92 -1.95 -1.17 -2.66
CA GLY A 92 -1.15 -1.64 -1.54
C GLY A 92 -1.46 -0.83 -0.28
N THR A 93 -1.90 -1.51 0.77
CA THR A 93 -2.14 -0.91 2.09
C THR A 93 -1.12 -1.46 3.07
N TYR A 94 -0.34 -0.59 3.69
CA TYR A 94 0.74 -0.91 4.65
C TYR A 94 1.85 -1.81 4.10
N VAL A 95 2.15 -1.68 2.81
CA VAL A 95 3.11 -2.55 2.10
C VAL A 95 4.43 -1.87 1.82
N LEU A 96 4.42 -0.67 1.22
CA LEU A 96 5.67 0.01 0.83
C LEU A 96 6.54 0.36 2.04
N CYS A 97 5.95 0.54 3.21
CA CYS A 97 6.70 0.67 4.45
C CYS A 97 7.38 -0.63 4.89
N SER A 98 6.93 -1.81 4.42
CA SER A 98 7.37 -3.14 4.90
C SER A 98 8.22 -3.92 3.91
N VAL A 99 8.16 -3.63 2.60
CA VAL A 99 8.98 -4.30 1.57
C VAL A 99 10.49 -4.16 1.86
N THR A 100 11.30 -5.10 1.39
CA THR A 100 12.76 -5.05 1.61
C THR A 100 13.40 -3.93 0.79
N ASP A 101 13.06 -3.87 -0.50
CA ASP A 101 13.54 -2.86 -1.46
C ASP A 101 12.35 -2.14 -2.10
N GLN A 102 12.14 -0.89 -1.67
CA GLN A 102 11.02 -0.07 -2.14
C GLN A 102 11.17 0.32 -3.62
N ALA A 103 12.41 0.55 -4.07
CA ALA A 103 12.66 0.92 -5.47
C ALA A 103 12.40 -0.27 -6.40
N ALA A 104 12.84 -1.48 -6.01
CA ALA A 104 12.56 -2.71 -6.76
C ALA A 104 11.06 -3.01 -6.80
N ALA A 105 10.34 -2.88 -5.68
CA ALA A 105 8.90 -3.06 -5.63
C ALA A 105 8.15 -2.08 -6.55
N LEU A 106 8.51 -0.80 -6.53
CA LEU A 106 7.89 0.22 -7.38
C LEU A 106 8.24 0.04 -8.86
N ALA A 107 9.44 -0.47 -9.18
CA ALA A 107 9.80 -0.83 -10.55
C ALA A 107 8.93 -1.97 -11.09
N GLU A 108 8.68 -3.01 -10.27
CA GLU A 108 7.79 -4.12 -10.63
C GLU A 108 6.32 -3.67 -10.76
N VAL A 109 5.84 -2.84 -9.82
CA VAL A 109 4.50 -2.22 -9.93
C VAL A 109 4.35 -1.47 -11.25
N ARG A 110 5.35 -0.66 -11.60
CA ARG A 110 5.34 0.08 -12.87
C ARG A 110 5.38 -0.85 -14.09
N ARG A 111 6.16 -1.94 -14.03
CA ARG A 111 6.28 -2.92 -15.12
C ARG A 111 4.95 -3.61 -15.42
N VAL A 112 4.22 -4.05 -14.39
CA VAL A 112 2.98 -4.79 -14.57
C VAL A 112 1.79 -3.91 -14.93
N LEU A 113 1.84 -2.61 -14.60
CA LEU A 113 0.77 -1.65 -14.93
C LEU A 113 0.74 -1.32 -16.43
N VAL A 114 -0.45 -1.22 -16.97
CA VAL A 114 -0.65 -0.58 -18.29
C VAL A 114 -0.17 0.88 -18.23
N PRO A 115 0.28 1.47 -19.35
CA PRO A 115 0.61 2.90 -19.40
C PRO A 115 -0.57 3.75 -18.90
N GLY A 116 -0.30 4.67 -17.96
CA GLY A 116 -1.33 5.47 -17.31
C GLY A 116 -2.22 4.73 -16.30
N GLY A 117 -1.92 3.46 -16.01
CA GLY A 117 -2.62 2.65 -15.02
C GLY A 117 -2.63 3.29 -13.62
N ARG A 118 -3.62 2.95 -12.82
CA ARG A 118 -3.84 3.58 -11.52
C ARG A 118 -3.05 2.90 -10.40
N VAL A 119 -2.55 3.68 -9.46
CA VAL A 119 -1.99 3.17 -8.21
C VAL A 119 -2.71 3.79 -7.02
N VAL A 120 -2.97 2.97 -6.01
CA VAL A 120 -3.48 3.42 -4.71
C VAL A 120 -2.59 2.83 -3.63
N PHE A 121 -1.96 3.70 -2.85
CA PHE A 121 -1.14 3.29 -1.70
C PHE A 121 -1.58 4.00 -0.43
N VAL A 122 -1.63 3.24 0.66
CA VAL A 122 -1.79 3.76 2.01
C VAL A 122 -0.67 3.21 2.88
N ASP A 123 0.20 4.09 3.39
CA ASP A 123 1.39 3.66 4.10
C ASP A 123 1.78 4.58 5.26
N HIS A 124 2.44 3.98 6.24
CA HIS A 124 3.20 4.73 7.22
C HIS A 124 4.37 5.46 6.55
N VAL A 125 4.56 6.71 6.92
CA VAL A 125 5.66 7.51 6.38
C VAL A 125 6.47 8.17 7.48
N GLN A 126 7.65 8.63 7.12
CA GLN A 126 8.50 9.38 8.05
C GLN A 126 7.86 10.71 8.48
N ALA A 127 8.13 11.11 9.71
CA ALA A 127 7.75 12.43 10.21
C ALA A 127 8.53 13.53 9.47
N PRO A 128 8.02 14.78 9.44
CA PRO A 128 8.72 15.89 8.80
C PRO A 128 10.16 16.05 9.30
N PRO A 129 11.09 16.51 8.43
CA PRO A 129 12.48 16.71 8.80
C PRO A 129 12.63 17.67 9.99
N ARG A 130 13.68 17.48 10.79
CA ARG A 130 14.01 18.28 11.98
C ARG A 130 12.95 18.24 13.11
N THR A 131 12.11 17.19 13.15
CA THR A 131 11.20 16.97 14.28
C THR A 131 11.77 15.93 15.24
N LEU A 132 11.45 16.06 16.54
CA LEU A 132 11.80 15.05 17.56
C LEU A 132 11.21 13.67 17.15
N LYS A 133 10.01 13.67 16.56
CA LYS A 133 9.34 12.44 16.12
C LYS A 133 10.15 11.70 15.04
N ARG A 134 10.75 12.39 14.09
CA ARG A 134 11.63 11.77 13.08
C ARG A 134 12.85 11.09 13.73
N PHE A 135 13.43 11.72 14.73
CA PHE A 135 14.52 11.11 15.50
C PHE A 135 14.05 9.85 16.23
N VAL A 136 12.89 9.92 16.90
CA VAL A 136 12.28 8.76 17.58
C VAL A 136 11.97 7.64 16.59
N GLN A 137 11.42 7.93 15.42
CA GLN A 137 11.19 6.94 14.37
C GLN A 137 12.48 6.25 13.94
N ALA A 138 13.54 7.00 13.66
CA ALA A 138 14.82 6.43 13.25
C ALA A 138 15.41 5.48 14.32
N VAL A 139 15.29 5.82 15.60
CA VAL A 139 15.74 4.98 16.72
C VAL A 139 14.82 3.77 16.94
N ALA A 140 13.50 3.92 16.75
CA ALA A 140 12.51 2.87 16.97
C ALA A 140 12.38 1.90 15.78
N THR A 141 12.74 2.29 14.57
CA THR A 141 12.63 1.45 13.36
C THR A 141 13.23 0.04 13.51
N PRO A 142 14.41 -0.17 14.11
CA PRO A 142 14.94 -1.53 14.30
C PRO A 142 14.04 -2.44 15.17
N ILE A 143 13.31 -1.85 16.11
CA ILE A 143 12.33 -2.57 16.95
C ILE A 143 11.04 -2.77 16.17
N ALA A 144 10.55 -1.72 15.50
CA ALA A 144 9.35 -1.77 14.66
C ALA A 144 9.43 -2.87 13.60
N LYS A 145 10.56 -3.01 12.91
CA LYS A 145 10.83 -4.10 11.96
C LYS A 145 10.57 -5.50 12.51
N ARG A 146 10.81 -5.71 13.81
CA ARG A 146 10.64 -7.03 14.45
C ARG A 146 9.21 -7.29 14.92
N VAL A 147 8.47 -6.24 15.30
CA VAL A 147 7.13 -6.39 15.92
C VAL A 147 5.99 -6.00 14.97
N CYS A 148 6.27 -5.27 13.89
CA CYS A 148 5.27 -4.80 12.90
C CYS A 148 5.58 -5.34 11.50
N HIS A 149 5.84 -6.63 11.36
CA HIS A 149 6.01 -7.32 10.07
C HIS A 149 6.99 -6.63 9.09
N GLY A 150 8.09 -6.06 9.59
CA GLY A 150 9.10 -5.44 8.75
C GLY A 150 8.93 -3.93 8.51
N CYS A 151 7.95 -3.28 9.13
CA CYS A 151 7.63 -1.88 8.87
C CYS A 151 8.79 -0.92 9.17
N HIS A 152 9.12 -0.08 8.22
CA HIS A 152 10.12 0.99 8.27
C HIS A 152 9.42 2.34 8.45
N TRP A 153 9.38 2.86 9.66
CA TRP A 153 8.73 4.13 9.98
C TRP A 153 9.50 5.36 9.49
N ASP A 154 10.69 5.18 8.97
CA ASP A 154 11.63 6.22 8.53
C ASP A 154 11.69 6.40 7.00
N ARG A 155 10.78 5.75 6.26
CA ARG A 155 10.73 5.84 4.79
C ARG A 155 10.01 7.07 4.28
N ASP A 156 10.56 7.64 3.20
CA ASP A 156 9.91 8.68 2.40
C ASP A 156 9.21 8.04 1.20
N THR A 157 8.08 7.38 1.48
CA THR A 157 7.33 6.65 0.45
C THR A 157 6.82 7.59 -0.65
N GLU A 158 6.45 8.82 -0.30
CA GLU A 158 6.01 9.78 -1.31
C GLU A 158 7.11 10.14 -2.31
N GLN A 159 8.32 10.42 -1.80
CA GLN A 159 9.45 10.69 -2.68
C GLN A 159 9.79 9.48 -3.55
N ALA A 160 9.77 8.28 -2.99
CA ALA A 160 10.01 7.05 -3.75
C ALA A 160 8.99 6.85 -4.88
N LEU A 161 7.70 7.15 -4.65
CA LEU A 161 6.66 7.11 -5.69
C LEU A 161 6.93 8.11 -6.81
N VAL A 162 7.30 9.33 -6.47
CA VAL A 162 7.66 10.38 -7.46
C VAL A 162 8.92 9.99 -8.25
N GLU A 163 9.96 9.49 -7.58
CA GLU A 163 11.19 9.02 -8.23
C GLU A 163 10.97 7.82 -9.15
N ALA A 164 10.02 6.94 -8.81
CA ALA A 164 9.58 5.85 -9.67
C ALA A 164 8.72 6.34 -10.88
N GLY A 165 8.41 7.64 -10.95
CA GLY A 165 7.70 8.26 -12.06
C GLY A 165 6.18 8.27 -11.92
N PHE A 166 5.63 7.93 -10.76
CA PHE A 166 4.19 8.03 -10.52
C PHE A 166 3.78 9.50 -10.30
N THR A 167 2.65 9.87 -10.89
CA THR A 167 2.06 11.21 -10.72
C THR A 167 0.85 11.11 -9.80
N GLY A 168 0.88 11.83 -8.68
CA GLY A 168 -0.23 11.88 -7.74
C GLY A 168 -1.43 12.65 -8.32
N VAL A 169 -2.62 12.09 -8.17
CA VAL A 169 -3.91 12.69 -8.53
C VAL A 169 -4.58 13.24 -7.27
N ASP A 170 -4.62 12.43 -6.21
CA ASP A 170 -5.07 12.82 -4.86
C ASP A 170 -4.05 12.31 -3.83
N VAL A 171 -3.35 13.22 -3.18
CA VAL A 171 -2.31 12.89 -2.21
C VAL A 171 -2.65 13.52 -0.87
N ARG A 172 -2.98 12.70 0.10
CA ARG A 172 -3.35 13.13 1.44
C ARG A 172 -2.28 12.72 2.45
N ARG A 173 -1.73 13.70 3.15
CA ARG A 173 -0.80 13.49 4.27
C ARG A 173 -1.55 13.73 5.55
N LEU A 174 -1.59 12.72 6.41
CA LEU A 174 -2.38 12.70 7.64
C LEU A 174 -1.50 12.38 8.84
N ARG A 175 -2.06 12.60 10.02
CA ARG A 175 -1.55 12.04 11.28
C ARG A 175 -2.70 11.29 11.93
N VAL A 176 -2.49 10.03 12.22
CA VAL A 176 -3.50 9.20 12.87
C VAL A 176 -3.21 9.12 14.35
N ARG A 177 -4.22 9.28 15.18
CA ARG A 177 -4.11 9.22 16.65
C ARG A 177 -3.95 7.76 17.06
N SER A 178 -2.72 7.30 17.20
CA SER A 178 -2.41 5.94 17.65
C SER A 178 -1.86 5.97 19.08
N MET A 179 -2.46 5.23 19.97
CA MET A 179 -1.96 5.00 21.33
C MET A 179 -1.10 3.74 21.38
N PRO A 180 0.02 3.69 22.10
CA PRO A 180 0.61 4.70 22.97
C PRO A 180 1.64 5.63 22.31
N PHE A 181 1.90 5.49 21.01
CA PHE A 181 3.05 6.13 20.33
C PHE A 181 2.77 7.55 19.84
N GLY A 182 1.58 8.10 20.16
CA GLY A 182 1.12 9.41 19.67
C GLY A 182 0.85 9.39 18.15
N PRO A 183 0.51 10.55 17.55
CA PRO A 183 0.04 10.61 16.17
C PRO A 183 1.06 10.02 15.17
N VAL A 184 0.65 9.05 14.37
CA VAL A 184 1.48 8.39 13.35
C VAL A 184 1.28 9.07 12.01
N PRO A 185 2.37 9.47 11.30
CA PRO A 185 2.26 10.03 9.96
C PRO A 185 1.86 8.97 8.94
N MET A 186 0.85 9.28 8.13
CA MET A 186 0.32 8.43 7.07
C MET A 186 0.30 9.18 5.74
N LEU A 187 0.45 8.43 4.67
CA LEU A 187 0.29 8.86 3.29
C LEU A 187 -0.83 8.05 2.63
N LEU A 188 -1.82 8.73 2.08
CA LEU A 188 -2.75 8.14 1.11
C LEU A 188 -2.38 8.73 -0.25
N PHE A 189 -2.04 7.87 -1.18
CA PHE A 189 -1.58 8.23 -2.51
C PHE A 189 -2.46 7.54 -3.56
N ASP A 190 -3.20 8.35 -4.31
CA ASP A 190 -3.88 7.93 -5.52
C ASP A 190 -3.18 8.60 -6.70
N GLY A 191 -2.68 7.81 -7.63
CA GLY A 191 -1.85 8.31 -8.71
C GLY A 191 -1.92 7.47 -9.98
N ARG A 192 -1.08 7.84 -10.93
CA ARG A 192 -0.97 7.21 -12.24
C ARG A 192 0.46 6.81 -12.56
N ALA A 193 0.61 5.67 -13.21
CA ALA A 193 1.86 5.31 -13.86
C ALA A 193 2.14 6.28 -15.03
N PRO A 194 3.42 6.43 -15.44
CA PRO A 194 3.74 7.18 -16.64
C PRO A 194 2.94 6.68 -17.84
N GLY A 195 2.51 7.60 -18.71
CA GLY A 195 2.01 7.27 -20.04
C GLY A 195 3.13 6.71 -20.93
N ALA A 196 2.76 6.12 -22.05
CA ALA A 196 3.74 5.66 -23.04
C ALA A 196 4.44 6.84 -23.72
#